data_2a36e27019786400ba5853a90db3cbdb
#
_entry.id   2a36e27019786400ba5853a90db3cbdb
#
_cell.length_a   1.000
_cell.length_b   1.000
_cell.length_c   1.000
_cell.angle_alpha   90.00
_cell.angle_beta   90.00
_cell.angle_gamma   90.00
#
_symmetry.space_group_name_H-M   'P 1'
#
loop_
_entity.id
_entity.type
_entity.pdbx_description
1 polymer ?
#
loop_
_entity_poly.entity_id
_entity_poly.type
_entity_poly.pdbx_seq_one_letter_code
_entity_poly.pdbx_strand_id
1 'polypeptide(L)'
;FITPIVVEKSVLETDYNSDGSINRIEDIVDNNIIDSDDYDESFNHWRNGLEGVTAMDTFPGYTPPVVVGYINYGNVNMWGFDASLTGLINLEWSLDLTYSYLGMTEFLNPITNSVDPINAPRHKAGMKIQYNPRKYPLTASLNGRFVDGFKWSSGIYFGNIQSYSVLDLHLGYKINDILKANFTVSNLLNYKHTEIIGGPSIGRVALLRFTTNF
;
A
#
# COMPACT_ATOMS: atom_id res chain seq x y z
N PHE A 1 -10.56 1.77 -9.77
CA PHE A 1 -9.08 1.87 -9.73
C PHE A 1 -8.65 3.17 -10.38
N ILE A 2 -7.70 3.85 -9.79
CA ILE A 2 -7.10 5.09 -10.30
C ILE A 2 -5.64 4.76 -10.62
N THR A 3 -5.22 5.03 -11.85
CA THR A 3 -3.84 4.82 -12.28
C THR A 3 -3.17 6.16 -12.60
N PRO A 4 -1.91 6.38 -12.23
CA PRO A 4 -1.18 7.56 -12.66
C PRO A 4 -0.85 7.48 -14.15
N ILE A 5 -1.09 8.56 -14.87
CA ILE A 5 -0.62 8.75 -16.25
C ILE A 5 0.52 9.75 -16.23
N VAL A 6 1.60 9.42 -16.93
CA VAL A 6 2.70 10.33 -17.20
C VAL A 6 2.61 10.76 -18.66
N VAL A 7 2.43 12.04 -18.89
CA VAL A 7 2.37 12.62 -20.24
C VAL A 7 3.63 13.46 -20.45
N GLU A 8 4.44 13.11 -21.42
CA GLU A 8 5.67 13.85 -21.74
C GLU A 8 5.35 15.08 -22.59
N LYS A 9 5.96 16.20 -22.24
CA LYS A 9 5.81 17.47 -22.98
C LYS A 9 6.18 17.35 -24.47
N SER A 10 7.17 16.52 -24.79
CA SER A 10 7.61 16.30 -26.16
C SER A 10 6.55 15.68 -27.08
N VAL A 11 5.62 14.89 -26.50
CA VAL A 11 4.47 14.32 -27.22
C VAL A 11 3.42 15.42 -27.43
N LEU A 12 3.25 16.30 -26.46
CA LEU A 12 2.26 17.38 -26.49
C LEU A 12 2.65 18.54 -27.42
N GLU A 13 3.96 18.77 -27.67
CA GLU A 13 4.42 19.87 -28.53
C GLU A 13 4.34 19.56 -30.04
N THR A 14 4.17 18.30 -30.43
CA THR A 14 4.19 17.86 -31.83
C THR A 14 2.82 17.75 -32.48
N ASP A 15 1.76 17.84 -31.71
CA ASP A 15 0.41 17.52 -32.19
C ASP A 15 -0.57 18.69 -31.96
N TYR A 16 -0.41 19.74 -32.76
CA TYR A 16 -1.38 20.81 -32.86
C TYR A 16 -2.26 20.57 -34.08
N ASN A 17 -3.56 20.69 -33.94
CA ASN A 17 -4.47 20.81 -35.06
C ASN A 17 -4.09 22.02 -35.96
N SER A 18 -4.47 21.97 -37.20
CA SER A 18 -4.24 23.06 -38.15
C SER A 18 -4.85 24.40 -37.75
N ASP A 19 -5.72 24.43 -36.72
CA ASP A 19 -6.34 25.61 -36.12
C ASP A 19 -5.66 26.08 -34.83
N GLY A 20 -4.63 25.33 -34.35
CA GLY A 20 -3.87 25.64 -33.14
C GLY A 20 -4.50 25.14 -31.83
N SER A 21 -5.53 24.33 -31.91
CA SER A 21 -6.14 23.66 -30.76
C SER A 21 -5.43 22.35 -30.41
N ILE A 22 -5.49 21.96 -29.15
CA ILE A 22 -4.83 20.78 -28.60
C ILE A 22 -5.87 19.70 -28.29
N ASN A 23 -5.62 18.48 -28.66
CA ASN A 23 -6.55 17.35 -28.65
C ASN A 23 -6.74 16.66 -27.26
N ARG A 24 -7.68 15.77 -27.07
CA ARG A 24 -8.26 15.31 -25.79
C ARG A 24 -7.70 13.98 -25.27
N ILE A 25 -7.71 13.79 -23.92
CA ILE A 25 -7.43 12.48 -23.27
C ILE A 25 -8.40 11.37 -23.69
N GLU A 26 -9.60 11.72 -24.16
CA GLU A 26 -10.59 10.74 -24.65
C GLU A 26 -10.10 9.98 -25.87
N ASP A 27 -9.28 10.59 -26.73
CA ASP A 27 -8.66 9.91 -27.88
C ASP A 27 -7.52 8.98 -27.46
N ILE A 28 -6.89 9.18 -26.32
CA ILE A 28 -5.94 8.18 -25.74
C ILE A 28 -6.68 6.88 -25.44
N VAL A 29 -7.95 6.96 -25.06
CA VAL A 29 -8.79 5.80 -24.74
C VAL A 29 -9.29 5.11 -26.02
N ASP A 30 -9.56 5.86 -27.07
CA ASP A 30 -10.17 5.32 -28.31
C ASP A 30 -9.17 4.75 -29.31
N ASN A 31 -7.95 5.29 -29.39
CA ASN A 31 -6.98 4.91 -30.43
C ASN A 31 -5.62 4.46 -29.89
N ASN A 32 -5.37 4.48 -28.56
CA ASN A 32 -4.07 4.22 -27.92
C ASN A 32 -2.92 5.14 -28.41
N ILE A 33 -3.24 6.28 -28.98
CA ILE A 33 -2.28 7.29 -29.39
C ILE A 33 -2.62 8.55 -28.59
N ILE A 34 -1.64 9.06 -27.85
CA ILE A 34 -1.76 10.39 -27.25
C ILE A 34 -1.60 11.38 -28.37
N ASP A 35 -2.70 11.89 -28.86
CA ASP A 35 -2.68 12.97 -29.83
C ASP A 35 -3.18 14.28 -29.23
N SER A 36 -3.22 15.33 -30.02
CA SER A 36 -3.38 16.67 -29.50
C SER A 36 -4.79 16.99 -29.03
N ASP A 37 -5.84 16.27 -29.48
CA ASP A 37 -7.24 16.44 -29.00
C ASP A 37 -7.37 16.03 -27.53
N ASP A 38 -6.51 15.13 -27.07
CA ASP A 38 -6.47 14.64 -25.70
C ASP A 38 -6.06 15.71 -24.68
N TYR A 39 -5.37 16.76 -25.12
CA TYR A 39 -4.77 17.71 -24.19
C TYR A 39 -5.74 18.82 -23.74
N ASP A 40 -6.61 19.30 -24.60
CA ASP A 40 -7.42 20.49 -24.30
C ASP A 40 -8.60 20.18 -23.35
N GLU A 41 -9.26 19.06 -23.49
CA GLU A 41 -10.27 18.62 -22.52
C GLU A 41 -9.65 18.11 -21.22
N SER A 42 -8.53 17.43 -21.28
CA SER A 42 -7.88 16.98 -20.06
C SER A 42 -7.29 18.15 -19.28
N PHE A 43 -6.74 19.16 -19.96
CA PHE A 43 -6.27 20.37 -19.31
C PHE A 43 -7.43 21.17 -18.72
N ASN A 44 -8.55 21.30 -19.41
CA ASN A 44 -9.76 21.92 -18.90
C ASN A 44 -10.44 21.08 -17.81
N HIS A 45 -10.41 19.78 -17.94
CA HIS A 45 -10.90 18.81 -16.95
C HIS A 45 -10.07 18.88 -15.66
N TRP A 46 -8.78 18.98 -15.77
CA TRP A 46 -7.85 19.18 -14.64
C TRP A 46 -8.01 20.58 -14.03
N ARG A 47 -8.15 21.59 -14.84
CA ARG A 47 -8.39 22.96 -14.41
C ARG A 47 -9.68 23.12 -13.61
N ASN A 48 -10.70 22.33 -13.91
CA ASN A 48 -12.00 22.36 -13.23
C ASN A 48 -12.07 21.51 -11.95
N GLY A 49 -10.95 21.00 -11.47
CA GLY A 49 -10.86 20.36 -10.16
C GLY A 49 -11.39 18.94 -10.10
N LEU A 50 -11.38 18.21 -11.20
CA LEU A 50 -11.69 16.79 -11.19
C LEU A 50 -10.56 15.99 -10.55
N GLU A 51 -10.95 15.30 -9.54
CA GLU A 51 -10.28 14.34 -8.69
C GLU A 51 -8.76 14.14 -8.93
N GLY A 52 -7.94 14.74 -8.09
CA GLY A 52 -6.54 14.36 -7.92
C GLY A 52 -5.54 15.10 -8.78
N VAL A 53 -5.93 16.18 -9.43
CA VAL A 53 -5.04 16.95 -10.28
C VAL A 53 -4.31 18.03 -9.51
N THR A 54 -2.99 18.06 -9.68
CA THR A 54 -2.15 19.16 -9.20
C THR A 54 -2.56 20.46 -9.88
N ALA A 55 -2.68 21.53 -9.10
CA ALA A 55 -2.89 22.88 -9.61
C ALA A 55 -1.70 23.31 -10.51
N MET A 56 -1.82 23.01 -11.80
CA MET A 56 -0.82 23.34 -12.81
C MET A 56 -1.00 24.76 -13.38
N ASP A 57 -2.10 25.41 -13.07
CA ASP A 57 -2.49 26.74 -13.52
C ASP A 57 -1.98 27.89 -12.65
N THR A 58 -1.11 27.60 -11.67
CA THR A 58 -0.47 28.63 -10.84
C THR A 58 0.50 29.53 -11.59
N PHE A 59 0.93 29.12 -12.79
CA PHE A 59 1.87 29.91 -13.61
C PHE A 59 1.40 29.97 -15.07
N PRO A 60 0.60 31.00 -15.45
CA PRO A 60 0.21 31.21 -16.85
C PRO A 60 1.42 31.25 -17.78
N GLY A 61 1.44 30.39 -18.80
CA GLY A 61 2.53 30.30 -19.76
C GLY A 61 3.68 29.34 -19.39
N TYR A 62 3.58 28.62 -18.26
CA TYR A 62 4.50 27.53 -17.93
C TYR A 62 3.86 26.19 -18.18
N THR A 63 4.39 25.43 -19.12
CA THR A 63 4.03 24.02 -19.33
C THR A 63 5.14 23.17 -18.73
N PRO A 64 4.87 22.36 -17.70
CA PRO A 64 5.91 21.49 -17.13
C PRO A 64 6.31 20.42 -18.13
N PRO A 65 7.56 19.94 -18.07
CA PRO A 65 8.05 18.90 -18.97
C PRO A 65 7.38 17.54 -18.79
N VAL A 66 6.75 17.30 -17.64
CA VAL A 66 6.02 16.08 -17.31
C VAL A 66 4.78 16.43 -16.51
N VAL A 67 3.64 15.90 -16.90
CA VAL A 67 2.39 15.99 -16.17
C VAL A 67 2.03 14.59 -15.68
N VAL A 68 1.71 14.45 -14.39
CA VAL A 68 1.25 13.18 -13.79
C VAL A 68 -0.18 13.40 -13.30
N GLY A 69 -1.11 12.63 -13.83
CA GLY A 69 -2.51 12.66 -13.45
C GLY A 69 -3.02 11.28 -13.01
N TYR A 70 -4.26 11.25 -12.55
CA TYR A 70 -4.96 10.02 -12.22
C TYR A 70 -6.23 9.93 -13.06
N ILE A 71 -6.44 8.78 -13.67
CA ILE A 71 -7.68 8.51 -14.40
C ILE A 71 -8.38 7.28 -13.84
N ASN A 72 -9.69 7.26 -13.97
CA ASN A 72 -10.50 6.08 -13.71
C ASN A 72 -10.67 5.30 -15.02
N TYR A 73 -10.04 4.13 -15.13
CA TYR A 73 -10.05 3.32 -16.35
C TYR A 73 -11.05 2.16 -16.30
N GLY A 74 -11.98 2.12 -15.35
CA GLY A 74 -13.06 1.15 -15.34
C GLY A 74 -13.11 0.23 -14.11
N ASN A 75 -13.72 -0.94 -14.27
CA ASN A 75 -14.00 -1.89 -13.21
C ASN A 75 -13.00 -3.04 -13.20
N VAL A 76 -12.49 -3.35 -12.01
CA VAL A 76 -11.68 -4.56 -11.76
C VAL A 76 -12.44 -5.45 -10.78
N ASN A 77 -12.78 -6.67 -11.20
CA ASN A 77 -13.43 -7.65 -10.34
C ASN A 77 -12.37 -8.42 -9.56
N MET A 78 -12.39 -8.26 -8.24
CA MET A 78 -11.50 -8.98 -7.34
C MET A 78 -12.30 -9.89 -6.43
N TRP A 79 -11.74 -11.05 -6.09
CA TRP A 79 -12.28 -11.94 -5.11
C TRP A 79 -11.20 -12.38 -4.12
N GLY A 80 -11.60 -12.72 -2.94
CA GLY A 80 -10.70 -13.18 -1.89
C GLY A 80 -11.49 -13.61 -0.67
N PHE A 81 -10.80 -14.09 0.34
CA PHE A 81 -11.42 -14.39 1.63
C PHE A 81 -10.43 -14.15 2.76
N ASP A 82 -10.99 -13.85 3.93
CA ASP A 82 -10.30 -13.77 5.20
C ASP A 82 -10.88 -14.84 6.13
N ALA A 83 -10.00 -15.54 6.83
CA ALA A 83 -10.36 -16.53 7.84
C ALA A 83 -9.67 -16.20 9.15
N SER A 84 -10.37 -16.33 10.26
CA SER A 84 -9.79 -16.19 11.59
C SER A 84 -10.33 -17.28 12.53
N LEU A 85 -9.44 -17.76 13.38
CA LEU A 85 -9.77 -18.75 14.42
C LEU A 85 -9.13 -18.26 15.73
N THR A 86 -9.97 -18.09 16.74
CA THR A 86 -9.52 -17.81 18.12
C THR A 86 -9.90 -18.97 19.01
N GLY A 87 -8.94 -19.52 19.72
CA GLY A 87 -9.11 -20.65 20.61
C GLY A 87 -8.48 -20.42 21.99
N LEU A 88 -9.18 -20.84 23.03
CA LEU A 88 -8.62 -20.99 24.37
C LEU A 88 -8.07 -22.42 24.52
N ILE A 89 -6.75 -22.55 24.60
CA ILE A 89 -6.12 -23.85 24.86
C ILE A 89 -6.42 -24.27 26.29
N ASN A 90 -6.35 -23.32 27.20
CA ASN A 90 -6.80 -23.42 28.59
C ASN A 90 -7.04 -22.03 29.18
N LEU A 91 -7.20 -21.94 30.50
CA LEU A 91 -7.53 -20.67 31.19
C LEU A 91 -6.36 -19.64 31.19
N GLU A 92 -5.18 -20.05 30.79
CA GLU A 92 -3.97 -19.21 30.77
C GLU A 92 -3.39 -19.00 29.35
N TRP A 93 -3.75 -19.88 28.40
CA TRP A 93 -3.24 -19.86 27.03
C TRP A 93 -4.34 -19.64 26.02
N SER A 94 -4.11 -18.70 25.10
CA SER A 94 -4.94 -18.51 23.92
C SER A 94 -4.09 -18.53 22.63
N LEU A 95 -4.75 -18.93 21.55
CA LEU A 95 -4.19 -18.96 20.21
C LEU A 95 -5.15 -18.23 19.26
N ASP A 96 -4.60 -17.28 18.50
CA ASP A 96 -5.29 -16.64 17.39
C ASP A 96 -4.56 -16.98 16.09
N LEU A 97 -5.30 -17.42 15.09
CA LEU A 97 -4.82 -17.67 13.74
C LEU A 97 -5.59 -16.81 12.76
N THR A 98 -4.90 -16.21 11.82
CA THR A 98 -5.50 -15.43 10.73
C THR A 98 -4.91 -15.84 9.40
N TYR A 99 -5.72 -15.84 8.36
CA TYR A 99 -5.27 -16.09 7.01
C TYR A 99 -6.11 -15.28 6.03
N SER A 100 -5.42 -14.61 5.09
CA SER A 100 -6.02 -13.84 4.01
C SER A 100 -5.55 -14.37 2.67
N TYR A 101 -6.47 -14.51 1.73
CA TYR A 101 -6.20 -14.89 0.35
C TYR A 101 -6.81 -13.90 -0.62
N LEU A 102 -6.03 -13.46 -1.59
CA LEU A 102 -6.44 -12.61 -2.70
C LEU A 102 -6.30 -13.40 -4.02
N GLY A 103 -7.41 -13.62 -4.71
CA GLY A 103 -7.46 -14.45 -5.92
C GLY A 103 -6.76 -13.83 -7.13
N MET A 104 -6.62 -12.50 -7.15
CA MET A 104 -5.98 -11.76 -8.22
C MET A 104 -5.01 -10.73 -7.65
N THR A 105 -3.79 -10.69 -8.14
CA THR A 105 -2.73 -9.75 -7.72
C THR A 105 -2.32 -8.77 -8.81
N GLU A 106 -2.81 -8.98 -10.03
CA GLU A 106 -2.53 -8.17 -11.21
C GLU A 106 -3.78 -8.11 -12.07
N PHE A 107 -3.93 -7.05 -12.85
CA PHE A 107 -5.03 -6.88 -13.81
C PHE A 107 -4.52 -6.25 -15.09
N LEU A 108 -5.22 -6.47 -16.21
CA LEU A 108 -4.95 -5.82 -17.47
C LEU A 108 -5.49 -4.39 -17.42
N ASN A 109 -4.61 -3.41 -17.62
CA ASN A 109 -4.98 -2.03 -17.80
C ASN A 109 -5.41 -1.81 -19.26
N PRO A 110 -6.66 -1.48 -19.54
CA PRO A 110 -7.16 -1.35 -20.92
C PRO A 110 -6.60 -0.12 -21.66
N ILE A 111 -6.10 0.87 -20.93
CA ILE A 111 -5.55 2.11 -21.52
C ILE A 111 -4.13 1.88 -21.99
N THR A 112 -3.27 1.34 -21.12
CA THR A 112 -1.85 1.12 -21.45
C THR A 112 -1.60 -0.24 -22.08
N ASN A 113 -2.62 -1.11 -22.13
CA ASN A 113 -2.52 -2.51 -22.53
C ASN A 113 -1.40 -3.28 -21.79
N SER A 114 -1.10 -2.85 -20.58
CA SER A 114 -0.11 -3.44 -19.67
C SER A 114 -0.78 -4.19 -18.50
N VAL A 115 -0.01 -5.01 -17.83
CA VAL A 115 -0.45 -5.70 -16.62
C VAL A 115 0.01 -4.91 -15.40
N ASP A 116 -0.94 -4.34 -14.67
CA ASP A 116 -0.68 -3.54 -13.49
C ASP A 116 -0.89 -4.36 -12.21
N PRO A 117 -0.01 -4.23 -11.20
CA PRO A 117 -0.16 -4.92 -9.93
C PRO A 117 -1.18 -4.21 -9.03
N ILE A 118 -1.86 -5.01 -8.20
CA ILE A 118 -2.79 -4.51 -7.16
C ILE A 118 -2.03 -3.97 -5.93
N ASN A 119 -0.71 -4.13 -5.88
CA ASN A 119 0.12 -3.75 -4.74
C ASN A 119 -0.25 -4.52 -3.45
N ALA A 120 -0.67 -5.75 -3.58
CA ALA A 120 -1.08 -6.58 -2.47
C ALA A 120 -0.57 -8.02 -2.62
N PRO A 121 -0.16 -8.68 -1.54
CA PRO A 121 0.25 -10.06 -1.56
C PRO A 121 -0.95 -11.00 -1.77
N ARG A 122 -0.70 -12.14 -2.42
CA ARG A 122 -1.71 -13.19 -2.60
C ARG A 122 -2.07 -13.87 -1.28
N HIS A 123 -1.08 -14.10 -0.43
CA HIS A 123 -1.25 -14.79 0.84
C HIS A 123 -0.70 -13.93 1.99
N LYS A 124 -1.49 -13.83 3.06
CA LYS A 124 -1.04 -13.34 4.36
C LYS A 124 -1.47 -14.33 5.43
N ALA A 125 -0.61 -14.60 6.39
CA ALA A 125 -0.93 -15.43 7.53
C ALA A 125 -0.43 -14.78 8.83
N GLY A 126 -1.19 -14.94 9.90
CA GLY A 126 -0.83 -14.48 11.22
C GLY A 126 -1.10 -15.54 12.27
N MET A 127 -0.26 -15.59 13.29
CA MET A 127 -0.43 -16.44 14.47
C MET A 127 -0.05 -15.64 15.71
N LYS A 128 -0.90 -15.65 16.71
CA LYS A 128 -0.61 -15.08 18.02
C LYS A 128 -0.85 -16.11 19.11
N ILE A 129 0.16 -16.36 19.92
CA ILE A 129 0.06 -17.16 21.15
C ILE A 129 0.17 -16.20 22.32
N GLN A 130 -0.75 -16.27 23.24
CA GLN A 130 -0.78 -15.43 24.43
C GLN A 130 -0.83 -16.30 25.68
N TYR A 131 -0.03 -15.92 26.68
CA TYR A 131 0.08 -16.54 27.99
C TYR A 131 -0.24 -15.53 29.09
N ASN A 132 -1.26 -15.80 29.87
CA ASN A 132 -1.73 -14.99 30.99
C ASN A 132 -1.91 -15.87 32.23
N PRO A 133 -0.82 -16.19 32.95
CA PRO A 133 -0.91 -17.06 34.12
C PRO A 133 -1.69 -16.35 35.25
N ARG A 134 -2.54 -17.11 35.91
CA ARG A 134 -3.33 -16.62 37.05
C ARG A 134 -2.47 -16.42 38.33
N LYS A 135 -1.43 -17.21 38.45
CA LYS A 135 -0.57 -17.23 39.65
C LYS A 135 0.49 -16.11 39.65
N TYR A 136 0.89 -15.63 38.49
CA TYR A 136 1.98 -14.67 38.34
C TYR A 136 1.49 -13.40 37.67
N PRO A 137 1.98 -12.22 38.08
CA PRO A 137 1.62 -10.94 37.49
C PRO A 137 2.34 -10.72 36.15
N LEU A 138 2.40 -11.76 35.31
CA LEU A 138 3.09 -11.81 34.02
C LEU A 138 2.05 -11.93 32.89
N THR A 139 2.29 -11.25 31.80
CA THR A 139 1.65 -11.51 30.50
C THR A 139 2.73 -11.69 29.46
N ALA A 140 2.59 -12.66 28.57
CA ALA A 140 3.49 -12.87 27.46
C ALA A 140 2.70 -13.11 26.19
N SER A 141 3.15 -12.57 25.08
CA SER A 141 2.61 -12.96 23.77
C SER A 141 3.69 -13.00 22.72
N LEU A 142 3.54 -13.95 21.80
CA LEU A 142 4.36 -14.12 20.63
C LEU A 142 3.43 -14.00 19.41
N ASN A 143 3.76 -13.07 18.51
CA ASN A 143 2.97 -12.80 17.32
C ASN A 143 3.85 -13.02 16.09
N GLY A 144 3.48 -14.01 15.25
CA GLY A 144 4.10 -14.31 13.98
C GLY A 144 3.23 -13.82 12.83
N ARG A 145 3.82 -13.19 11.83
CA ARG A 145 3.15 -12.85 10.57
C ARG A 145 3.99 -13.27 9.38
N PHE A 146 3.32 -13.78 8.37
CA PHE A 146 3.87 -14.07 7.06
C PHE A 146 3.15 -13.24 6.01
N VAL A 147 3.91 -12.67 5.08
CA VAL A 147 3.42 -11.93 3.92
C VAL A 147 4.12 -12.49 2.69
N ASP A 148 3.34 -12.95 1.72
CA ASP A 148 3.85 -13.43 0.45
C ASP A 148 4.46 -12.29 -0.37
N GLY A 149 5.40 -12.62 -1.28
CA GLY A 149 5.98 -11.65 -2.19
C GLY A 149 4.97 -11.15 -3.20
N PHE A 150 5.08 -9.88 -3.60
CA PHE A 150 4.17 -9.27 -4.56
C PHE A 150 4.83 -8.16 -5.35
N LYS A 151 4.27 -7.87 -6.52
CA LYS A 151 4.67 -6.73 -7.33
C LYS A 151 4.08 -5.44 -6.78
N TRP A 152 4.90 -4.40 -6.82
CA TRP A 152 4.54 -3.05 -6.40
C TRP A 152 4.73 -2.08 -7.55
N SER A 153 3.75 -1.22 -7.80
CA SER A 153 3.84 -0.10 -8.72
C SER A 153 3.08 1.10 -8.16
N SER A 154 3.75 2.23 -8.03
CA SER A 154 3.14 3.49 -7.60
C SER A 154 3.91 4.66 -8.19
N GLY A 155 3.41 5.20 -9.28
CA GLY A 155 4.10 6.24 -10.04
C GLY A 155 5.46 5.77 -10.55
N ILE A 156 6.52 6.46 -10.16
CA ILE A 156 7.90 6.13 -10.52
C ILE A 156 8.50 4.96 -9.74
N TYR A 157 7.83 4.53 -8.67
CA TYR A 157 8.28 3.44 -7.81
C TYR A 157 7.66 2.13 -8.25
N PHE A 158 8.46 1.23 -8.80
CA PHE A 158 8.03 -0.12 -9.18
C PHE A 158 9.10 -1.16 -8.80
N GLY A 159 8.66 -2.37 -8.51
CA GLY A 159 9.56 -3.46 -8.14
C GLY A 159 8.84 -4.63 -7.49
N ASN A 160 9.61 -5.55 -6.94
CA ASN A 160 9.10 -6.71 -6.22
C ASN A 160 9.38 -6.57 -4.73
N ILE A 161 8.34 -6.66 -3.93
CA ILE A 161 8.45 -6.90 -2.49
C ILE A 161 8.69 -8.40 -2.30
N GLN A 162 9.79 -8.75 -1.64
CA GLN A 162 10.11 -10.14 -1.31
C GLN A 162 9.19 -10.63 -0.20
N SER A 163 8.87 -11.93 -0.19
CA SER A 163 8.15 -12.54 0.93
C SER A 163 8.95 -12.39 2.22
N TYR A 164 8.25 -12.15 3.31
CA TYR A 164 8.88 -12.00 4.62
C TYR A 164 8.04 -12.60 5.75
N SER A 165 8.75 -12.97 6.81
CA SER A 165 8.14 -13.38 8.07
C SER A 165 8.71 -12.57 9.21
N VAL A 166 7.85 -12.11 10.10
CA VAL A 166 8.21 -11.33 11.27
C VAL A 166 7.67 -11.99 12.52
N LEU A 167 8.47 -12.01 13.56
CA LEU A 167 8.09 -12.51 14.87
C LEU A 167 8.26 -11.40 15.90
N ASP A 168 7.17 -11.08 16.61
CA ASP A 168 7.14 -10.03 17.63
C ASP A 168 6.92 -10.67 19.00
N LEU A 169 7.66 -10.21 20.02
CA LEU A 169 7.54 -10.62 21.41
C LEU A 169 7.01 -9.47 22.25
N HIS A 170 6.04 -9.75 23.08
CA HIS A 170 5.57 -8.83 24.10
C HIS A 170 5.57 -9.51 25.47
N LEU A 171 6.17 -8.83 26.47
CA LEU A 171 6.18 -9.24 27.87
C LEU A 171 5.66 -8.08 28.71
N GLY A 172 4.68 -8.36 29.54
CA GLY A 172 4.14 -7.42 30.51
C GLY A 172 4.31 -7.97 31.92
N TYR A 173 4.75 -7.15 32.86
CA TYR A 173 4.91 -7.52 34.26
C TYR A 173 4.31 -6.46 35.17
N LYS A 174 3.37 -6.85 36.01
CA LYS A 174 2.81 -5.98 37.04
C LYS A 174 3.72 -6.01 38.30
N ILE A 175 4.52 -4.96 38.47
CA ILE A 175 5.47 -4.86 39.56
C ILE A 175 4.72 -4.71 40.91
N ASN A 176 3.70 -3.82 40.91
CA ASN A 176 2.76 -3.63 41.99
C ASN A 176 1.44 -3.05 41.46
N ASP A 177 0.50 -2.61 42.33
CA ASP A 177 -0.79 -2.11 41.86
C ASP A 177 -0.72 -0.77 41.12
N ILE A 178 0.36 -0.03 41.31
CA ILE A 178 0.58 1.27 40.69
C ILE A 178 1.46 1.17 39.42
N LEU A 179 2.44 0.26 39.42
CA LEU A 179 3.51 0.23 38.42
C LEU A 179 3.47 -1.07 37.60
N LYS A 180 3.46 -0.90 36.27
CA LYS A 180 3.62 -1.99 35.27
C LYS A 180 4.81 -1.71 34.37
N ALA A 181 5.57 -2.76 34.03
CA ALA A 181 6.60 -2.75 33.01
C ALA A 181 6.15 -3.56 31.81
N ASN A 182 6.36 -3.03 30.61
CA ASN A 182 6.08 -3.73 29.35
C ASN A 182 7.34 -3.68 28.48
N PHE A 183 7.77 -4.84 28.02
CA PHE A 183 8.87 -5.00 27.08
C PHE A 183 8.34 -5.57 25.78
N THR A 184 8.59 -4.86 24.68
CA THR A 184 8.15 -5.25 23.34
C THR A 184 9.35 -5.31 22.41
N VAL A 185 9.49 -6.39 21.68
CA VAL A 185 10.47 -6.52 20.61
C VAL A 185 9.73 -6.82 19.33
N SER A 186 9.76 -5.87 18.40
CA SER A 186 9.28 -6.08 17.03
C SER A 186 10.41 -6.65 16.18
N ASN A 187 10.09 -7.59 15.30
CA ASN A 187 11.06 -8.32 14.48
C ASN A 187 12.17 -8.97 15.31
N LEU A 188 11.79 -9.85 16.23
CA LEU A 188 12.68 -10.52 17.18
C LEU A 188 13.88 -11.19 16.50
N LEU A 189 13.70 -11.77 15.32
CA LEU A 189 14.74 -12.44 14.55
C LEU A 189 15.64 -11.47 13.77
N ASN A 190 15.34 -10.17 13.78
CA ASN A 190 16.05 -9.13 13.02
C ASN A 190 16.16 -9.42 11.53
N TYR A 191 15.13 -10.03 10.94
CA TYR A 191 15.05 -10.23 9.50
C TYR A 191 14.76 -8.91 8.79
N LYS A 192 15.77 -8.36 8.11
CA LYS A 192 15.62 -7.10 7.36
C LYS A 192 14.75 -7.33 6.14
N HIS A 193 13.66 -6.59 6.05
CA HIS A 193 12.71 -6.66 4.94
C HIS A 193 12.21 -5.26 4.59
N THR A 194 11.63 -5.14 3.41
CA THR A 194 11.01 -3.91 2.90
C THR A 194 9.54 -4.20 2.63
N GLU A 195 8.65 -3.33 3.08
CA GLU A 195 7.20 -3.50 2.93
C GLU A 195 6.62 -2.65 1.80
N ILE A 196 7.34 -1.62 1.35
CA ILE A 196 7.00 -0.75 0.22
C ILE A 196 8.26 -0.42 -0.58
N ILE A 197 8.16 -0.34 -1.91
CA ILE A 197 9.27 0.09 -2.76
C ILE A 197 9.58 1.58 -2.48
N GLY A 198 10.88 1.89 -2.34
CA GLY A 198 11.33 3.23 -1.92
C GLY A 198 11.30 3.48 -0.41
N GLY A 199 10.73 2.56 0.36
CA GLY A 199 10.73 2.63 1.81
C GLY A 199 12.02 2.10 2.46
N PRO A 200 12.21 2.37 3.77
CA PRO A 200 13.36 1.88 4.50
C PRO A 200 13.29 0.37 4.74
N SER A 201 14.44 -0.26 4.87
CA SER A 201 14.53 -1.64 5.36
C SER A 201 14.21 -1.69 6.86
N ILE A 202 13.24 -2.52 7.23
CA ILE A 202 12.75 -2.66 8.60
C ILE A 202 13.55 -3.74 9.32
N GLY A 203 14.20 -3.34 10.40
CA GLY A 203 14.93 -4.21 11.30
C GLY A 203 14.22 -4.40 12.64
N ARG A 204 14.94 -4.96 13.63
CA ARG A 204 14.44 -5.14 14.99
C ARG A 204 14.35 -3.82 15.74
N VAL A 205 13.24 -3.65 16.46
CA VAL A 205 13.03 -2.55 17.41
C VAL A 205 12.67 -3.14 18.77
N ALA A 206 13.32 -2.67 19.84
CA ALA A 206 12.99 -3.04 21.21
C ALA A 206 12.55 -1.80 21.98
N LEU A 207 11.48 -1.94 22.75
CA LEU A 207 10.89 -0.86 23.55
C LEU A 207 10.61 -1.38 24.97
N LEU A 208 11.05 -0.62 25.97
CA LEU A 208 10.65 -0.81 27.36
C LEU A 208 9.78 0.38 27.81
N ARG A 209 8.59 0.07 28.31
CA ARG A 209 7.63 1.08 28.81
C ARG A 209 7.27 0.79 30.26
N PHE A 210 7.30 1.83 31.07
CA PHE A 210 6.74 1.82 32.42
C PHE A 210 5.42 2.60 32.42
N THR A 211 4.39 2.05 33.05
CA THR A 211 3.07 2.69 33.19
C THR A 211 2.72 2.78 34.66
N THR A 212 2.36 3.96 35.12
CA THR A 212 1.91 4.23 36.49
C THR A 212 0.44 4.63 36.48
N ASN A 213 -0.35 4.09 37.41
CA ASN A 213 -1.74 4.48 37.67
C ASN A 213 -1.80 5.08 39.07
N PHE A 214 -2.27 6.32 39.17
CA PHE A 214 -2.46 7.07 40.44
C PHE A 214 -3.91 7.04 40.82
#